data_5a470903baf7daf263edaf18b26a6b21
#
_entry.id   5a470903baf7daf263edaf18b26a6b21
#
_cell.length_a   1.000
_cell.length_b   1.000
_cell.length_c   1.000
_cell.angle_alpha   90.00
_cell.angle_beta   90.00
_cell.angle_gamma   90.00
#
_symmetry.space_group_name_H-M   'P 1'
#
loop_
_entity.id
_entity.type
_entity.pdbx_description
1 polymer ?
#
loop_
_entity_poly.entity_id
_entity_poly.type
_entity_poly.pdbx_seq_one_letter_code
_entity_poly.pdbx_strand_id
1 'polypeptide(L)'
;MKNSKKILAIGLTLFLVMVNTPMVNALTSVEQIKGNDRYETAAKIADKQNYNTAILVNSDNSLADGLSASGLAGALNAPILMTKQNQIPNTTMERLNKANTVYIIGSESTISKNVENQLLSKKKVVQRIFGENRFDTSIKIAEKIKEIKPIDKVIIANGFTGEADAISASPVAARDGVPIILTDGNSMGFDTTGLKSYALGSSEIISDELVKSTNSIRLGGTDRFDTNKRVIQEFYKNSKEFYLSKGLQLTDALAASTIAKNAPVVLVENGSNKSILSGADKLTVLGGINQNVIKQCINQASPNQQGLYYNPNDRAFKERIKGKVYALTKQYRKDNGVRALSVASRLEGLANDWSNLMANKKTLSHTINGKNSYSTFLKYLDWSEIKPGYIAVQGENIIKYKIPDKPVYTNRDADDIGNFIFNEWKTNPEEGTNMLHKGYEIMGFGIAITGDKNLYATHEFYGRYKE
;
A
#
# COMPACT_ATOMS: atom_id res chain seq x y z
N MET A 1 26.94 85.76 -4.84
CA MET A 1 25.63 85.15 -4.59
C MET A 1 25.65 83.72 -5.05
N LYS A 2 25.76 82.76 -4.09
CA LYS A 2 25.82 81.30 -4.34
C LYS A 2 24.53 80.68 -3.84
N ASN A 3 23.73 80.18 -4.76
CA ASN A 3 22.53 79.43 -4.42
C ASN A 3 22.92 77.97 -4.16
N SER A 4 22.81 77.48 -2.93
CA SER A 4 22.94 76.07 -2.55
C SER A 4 21.58 75.44 -2.61
N LYS A 5 21.42 74.44 -3.56
CA LYS A 5 20.26 73.56 -3.60
C LYS A 5 20.48 72.42 -2.59
N LYS A 6 19.61 72.34 -1.59
CA LYS A 6 19.53 71.20 -0.68
C LYS A 6 18.79 70.06 -1.39
N ILE A 7 19.50 68.95 -1.61
CA ILE A 7 18.93 67.68 -2.09
C ILE A 7 18.42 66.94 -0.84
N LEU A 8 17.11 66.71 -0.78
CA LEU A 8 16.46 65.91 0.27
C LEU A 8 16.50 64.45 -0.19
N ALA A 9 17.36 63.64 0.45
CA ALA A 9 17.40 62.19 0.19
C ALA A 9 16.30 61.53 1.01
N ILE A 10 15.25 61.05 0.35
CA ILE A 10 14.21 60.21 0.95
C ILE A 10 14.75 58.77 0.95
N GLY A 11 15.17 58.30 2.12
CA GLY A 11 15.55 56.88 2.33
C GLY A 11 14.30 56.01 2.34
N LEU A 12 14.12 55.25 1.27
CA LEU A 12 13.08 54.20 1.21
C LEU A 12 13.58 52.96 1.95
N THR A 13 13.18 52.79 3.22
CA THR A 13 13.46 51.58 4.01
C THR A 13 12.50 50.49 3.57
N LEU A 14 13.02 49.56 2.74
CA LEU A 14 12.29 48.36 2.34
C LEU A 14 12.20 47.44 3.56
N PHE A 15 11.05 47.38 4.24
CA PHE A 15 10.74 46.38 5.24
C PHE A 15 10.48 45.04 4.50
N LEU A 16 11.48 44.14 4.46
CA LEU A 16 11.28 42.76 4.04
C LEU A 16 10.48 42.07 5.14
N VAL A 17 9.16 42.02 5.01
CA VAL A 17 8.34 41.07 5.79
C VAL A 17 8.66 39.68 5.30
N MET A 18 9.52 38.98 6.02
CA MET A 18 9.63 37.53 5.85
C MET A 18 8.31 36.90 6.27
N VAL A 19 7.44 36.65 5.32
CA VAL A 19 6.29 35.79 5.50
C VAL A 19 6.85 34.40 5.70
N ASN A 20 6.94 33.94 6.94
CA ASN A 20 7.12 32.53 7.25
C ASN A 20 5.89 31.78 6.71
N THR A 21 5.91 31.43 5.44
CA THR A 21 4.98 30.43 4.92
C THR A 21 5.30 29.13 5.66
N PRO A 22 4.37 28.54 6.40
CA PRO A 22 4.61 27.24 6.98
C PRO A 22 4.96 26.31 5.79
N MET A 23 6.13 25.69 5.84
CA MET A 23 6.47 24.60 4.91
C MET A 23 5.33 23.57 5.02
N VAL A 24 4.49 23.54 4.02
CA VAL A 24 3.53 22.43 3.88
C VAL A 24 4.39 21.20 3.54
N ASN A 25 4.74 20.44 4.55
CA ASN A 25 5.40 19.16 4.34
C ASN A 25 4.54 18.37 3.36
N ALA A 26 5.17 17.86 2.29
CA ALA A 26 4.48 17.02 1.32
C ALA A 26 3.84 15.82 2.05
N LEU A 27 2.64 15.43 1.59
CA LEU A 27 1.97 14.24 2.12
C LEU A 27 2.86 13.00 1.93
N THR A 28 2.98 12.17 2.96
CA THR A 28 3.64 10.86 2.83
C THR A 28 2.97 10.07 1.70
N SER A 29 3.74 9.72 0.69
CA SER A 29 3.25 8.90 -0.43
C SER A 29 3.00 7.47 0.04
N VAL A 30 1.85 6.89 -0.32
CA VAL A 30 1.50 5.51 0.08
C VAL A 30 1.13 4.70 -1.16
N GLU A 31 1.95 3.69 -1.45
CA GLU A 31 1.76 2.73 -2.53
C GLU A 31 1.50 1.33 -1.99
N GLN A 32 1.00 0.43 -2.83
CA GLN A 32 0.81 -0.98 -2.45
C GLN A 32 1.26 -1.94 -3.54
N ILE A 33 1.95 -3.00 -3.13
CA ILE A 33 2.25 -4.18 -3.95
C ILE A 33 1.50 -5.36 -3.31
N LYS A 34 0.39 -5.77 -3.90
CA LYS A 34 -0.49 -6.80 -3.35
C LYS A 34 -1.04 -7.70 -4.47
N GLY A 35 -0.95 -8.99 -4.27
CA GLY A 35 -1.67 -10.01 -5.03
C GLY A 35 -2.89 -10.52 -4.27
N ASN A 36 -3.59 -11.47 -4.89
CA ASN A 36 -4.70 -12.19 -4.26
C ASN A 36 -4.19 -13.17 -3.18
N ASP A 37 -2.96 -13.64 -3.35
CA ASP A 37 -2.27 -14.53 -2.43
C ASP A 37 -0.77 -14.18 -2.34
N ARG A 38 -0.01 -14.96 -1.54
CA ARG A 38 1.45 -14.79 -1.36
C ARG A 38 2.25 -15.03 -2.64
N TYR A 39 1.77 -15.92 -3.53
CA TYR A 39 2.43 -16.22 -4.79
C TYR A 39 2.32 -15.05 -5.77
N GLU A 40 1.12 -14.50 -5.90
CA GLU A 40 0.90 -13.34 -6.75
C GLU A 40 1.56 -12.07 -6.17
N THR A 41 1.59 -11.91 -4.85
CA THR A 41 2.33 -10.80 -4.22
C THR A 41 3.82 -10.89 -4.54
N ALA A 42 4.45 -12.06 -4.36
CA ALA A 42 5.85 -12.28 -4.72
C ALA A 42 6.11 -12.08 -6.22
N ALA A 43 5.18 -12.52 -7.08
CA ALA A 43 5.25 -12.29 -8.52
C ALA A 43 5.23 -10.80 -8.88
N LYS A 44 4.34 -10.00 -8.27
CA LYS A 44 4.28 -8.54 -8.47
C LYS A 44 5.51 -7.81 -7.93
N ILE A 45 6.12 -8.31 -6.85
CA ILE A 45 7.40 -7.82 -6.35
C ILE A 45 8.50 -8.10 -7.38
N ALA A 46 8.56 -9.32 -7.95
CA ALA A 46 9.52 -9.69 -8.99
C ALA A 46 9.37 -8.83 -10.26
N ASP A 47 8.16 -8.39 -10.61
CA ASP A 47 7.93 -7.49 -11.75
C ASP A 47 8.56 -6.08 -11.57
N LYS A 48 9.03 -5.73 -10.36
CA LYS A 48 9.73 -4.46 -10.09
C LYS A 48 11.23 -4.51 -10.40
N GLN A 49 11.76 -5.62 -10.89
CA GLN A 49 13.19 -5.79 -11.18
C GLN A 49 13.40 -6.54 -12.50
N ASN A 50 14.55 -6.30 -13.14
CA ASN A 50 15.00 -7.04 -14.30
C ASN A 50 15.91 -8.18 -13.83
N TYR A 51 15.69 -9.39 -14.32
CA TYR A 51 16.46 -10.56 -13.91
C TYR A 51 16.55 -11.62 -15.01
N ASN A 52 17.58 -12.43 -14.93
CA ASN A 52 17.77 -13.62 -15.77
C ASN A 52 17.91 -14.90 -14.92
N THR A 53 18.01 -14.73 -13.62
CA THR A 53 18.05 -15.80 -12.61
C THR A 53 16.92 -15.56 -11.61
N ALA A 54 16.29 -16.63 -11.12
CA ALA A 54 15.29 -16.56 -10.05
C ALA A 54 15.60 -17.56 -8.93
N ILE A 55 15.19 -17.25 -7.71
CA ILE A 55 15.25 -18.15 -6.57
C ILE A 55 13.85 -18.61 -6.25
N LEU A 56 13.66 -19.92 -6.07
CA LEU A 56 12.40 -20.55 -5.75
C LEU A 56 12.44 -21.14 -4.35
N VAL A 57 11.53 -20.70 -3.48
CA VAL A 57 11.39 -21.18 -2.10
C VAL A 57 9.97 -21.68 -1.84
N ASN A 58 9.81 -22.67 -0.95
CA ASN A 58 8.51 -23.08 -0.45
C ASN A 58 8.09 -22.14 0.68
N SER A 59 6.84 -21.68 0.64
CA SER A 59 6.28 -20.77 1.65
C SER A 59 5.02 -21.31 2.34
N ASP A 60 4.62 -22.56 2.04
CA ASP A 60 3.37 -23.12 2.58
C ASP A 60 3.54 -23.64 4.00
N ASN A 61 4.59 -24.43 4.23
CA ASN A 61 4.78 -25.13 5.49
C ASN A 61 5.80 -24.42 6.40
N SER A 62 6.87 -23.88 5.81
CA SER A 62 7.96 -23.21 6.55
C SER A 62 8.77 -22.33 5.62
N LEU A 63 9.23 -21.20 6.13
CA LEU A 63 10.22 -20.35 5.46
C LEU A 63 11.66 -20.76 5.78
N ALA A 64 11.88 -21.82 6.56
CA ALA A 64 13.17 -22.15 7.15
C ALA A 64 14.34 -22.12 6.15
N ASP A 65 14.20 -22.82 5.02
CA ASP A 65 15.24 -22.82 3.98
C ASP A 65 15.32 -21.47 3.24
N GLY A 66 14.17 -20.76 3.12
CA GLY A 66 14.09 -19.45 2.49
C GLY A 66 14.71 -18.30 3.31
N LEU A 67 14.84 -18.44 4.63
CA LEU A 67 15.39 -17.37 5.51
C LEU A 67 16.79 -16.92 5.08
N SER A 68 17.60 -17.83 4.59
CA SER A 68 18.98 -17.55 4.15
C SER A 68 19.10 -17.19 2.66
N ALA A 69 18.01 -17.28 1.88
CA ALA A 69 18.05 -17.08 0.44
C ALA A 69 18.35 -15.66 -0.02
N SER A 70 18.08 -14.66 0.81
CA SER A 70 18.15 -13.24 0.42
C SER A 70 19.54 -12.80 -0.02
N GLY A 71 20.61 -13.28 0.67
CA GLY A 71 21.99 -12.97 0.29
C GLY A 71 22.35 -13.50 -1.11
N LEU A 72 21.95 -14.73 -1.41
CA LEU A 72 22.13 -15.31 -2.73
C LEU A 72 21.32 -14.58 -3.79
N ALA A 73 20.08 -14.21 -3.46
CA ALA A 73 19.23 -13.40 -4.34
C ALA A 73 19.89 -12.07 -4.71
N GLY A 74 20.51 -11.43 -3.73
CA GLY A 74 21.28 -10.20 -3.94
C GLY A 74 22.51 -10.40 -4.81
N ALA A 75 23.32 -11.43 -4.54
CA ALA A 75 24.53 -11.74 -5.29
C ALA A 75 24.22 -12.09 -6.77
N LEU A 76 23.07 -12.71 -7.04
CA LEU A 76 22.62 -13.09 -8.39
C LEU A 76 21.73 -12.02 -9.07
N ASN A 77 21.37 -10.94 -8.38
CA ASN A 77 20.34 -9.99 -8.81
C ASN A 77 19.02 -10.70 -9.21
N ALA A 78 18.59 -11.65 -8.39
CA ALA A 78 17.47 -12.54 -8.64
C ALA A 78 16.27 -12.22 -7.72
N PRO A 79 15.01 -12.26 -8.19
CA PRO A 79 13.85 -12.26 -7.32
C PRO A 79 13.75 -13.57 -6.53
N ILE A 80 13.12 -13.48 -5.35
CA ILE A 80 12.67 -14.65 -4.59
C ILE A 80 11.21 -14.88 -4.91
N LEU A 81 10.92 -16.02 -5.56
CA LEU A 81 9.58 -16.45 -5.93
C LEU A 81 9.12 -17.59 -5.04
N MET A 82 7.81 -17.66 -4.80
CA MET A 82 7.20 -18.65 -3.92
C MET A 82 6.60 -19.80 -4.70
N THR A 83 6.73 -21.03 -4.19
CA THR A 83 6.10 -22.22 -4.76
C THR A 83 5.42 -23.05 -3.69
N LYS A 84 4.56 -23.97 -4.11
CA LYS A 84 4.08 -25.10 -3.31
C LYS A 84 5.08 -26.25 -3.35
N GLN A 85 4.94 -27.21 -2.44
CA GLN A 85 5.80 -28.37 -2.41
C GLN A 85 5.79 -29.16 -3.74
N ASN A 86 4.61 -29.41 -4.32
CA ASN A 86 4.44 -30.31 -5.47
C ASN A 86 4.02 -29.59 -6.77
N GLN A 87 3.78 -28.29 -6.74
CA GLN A 87 3.25 -27.55 -7.87
C GLN A 87 3.72 -26.09 -7.88
N ILE A 88 4.11 -25.60 -9.04
CA ILE A 88 4.39 -24.18 -9.26
C ILE A 88 3.07 -23.47 -9.59
N PRO A 89 2.64 -22.46 -8.80
CA PRO A 89 1.48 -21.65 -9.16
C PRO A 89 1.68 -20.93 -10.51
N ASN A 90 0.60 -20.74 -11.28
CA ASN A 90 0.68 -20.12 -12.61
C ASN A 90 1.33 -18.74 -12.57
N THR A 91 0.98 -17.90 -11.60
CA THR A 91 1.56 -16.58 -11.40
C THR A 91 3.07 -16.60 -11.16
N THR A 92 3.56 -17.63 -10.44
CA THR A 92 4.99 -17.89 -10.24
C THR A 92 5.64 -18.38 -11.53
N MET A 93 5.01 -19.35 -12.24
CA MET A 93 5.55 -19.89 -13.49
C MET A 93 5.73 -18.82 -14.57
N GLU A 94 4.79 -17.88 -14.68
CA GLU A 94 4.90 -16.73 -15.60
C GLU A 94 6.19 -15.93 -15.38
N ARG A 95 6.58 -15.71 -14.11
CA ARG A 95 7.81 -14.99 -13.77
C ARG A 95 9.06 -15.84 -13.94
N LEU A 96 8.96 -17.14 -13.64
CA LEU A 96 10.04 -18.09 -13.93
C LEU A 96 10.32 -18.22 -15.42
N ASN A 97 9.33 -18.01 -16.29
CA ASN A 97 9.55 -18.01 -17.74
C ASN A 97 10.51 -16.89 -18.19
N LYS A 98 10.63 -15.79 -17.45
CA LYS A 98 11.58 -14.70 -17.72
C LYS A 98 13.02 -15.05 -17.35
N ALA A 99 13.24 -16.05 -16.47
CA ALA A 99 14.57 -16.46 -16.02
C ALA A 99 15.10 -17.63 -16.86
N ASN A 100 16.40 -17.66 -17.16
CA ASN A 100 17.07 -18.81 -17.76
C ASN A 100 17.52 -19.81 -16.68
N THR A 101 17.97 -19.30 -15.52
CA THR A 101 18.45 -20.12 -14.41
C THR A 101 17.50 -19.99 -13.22
N VAL A 102 17.20 -21.12 -12.56
CA VAL A 102 16.37 -21.18 -11.36
C VAL A 102 17.13 -21.92 -10.26
N TYR A 103 17.33 -21.25 -9.12
CA TYR A 103 17.84 -21.89 -7.92
C TYR A 103 16.66 -22.36 -7.06
N ILE A 104 16.61 -23.64 -6.76
CA ILE A 104 15.65 -24.24 -5.83
C ILE A 104 16.33 -24.31 -4.46
N ILE A 105 15.75 -23.67 -3.44
CA ILE A 105 16.25 -23.74 -2.07
C ILE A 105 15.42 -24.73 -1.26
N GLY A 106 16.11 -25.76 -0.76
CA GLY A 106 15.51 -26.83 0.01
C GLY A 106 15.55 -28.19 -0.69
N SER A 107 15.41 -29.25 0.10
CA SER A 107 15.43 -30.65 -0.35
C SER A 107 14.18 -31.02 -1.16
N GLU A 108 14.14 -32.24 -1.66
CA GLU A 108 12.97 -32.77 -2.37
C GLU A 108 11.73 -32.93 -1.47
N SER A 109 11.93 -33.04 -0.15
CA SER A 109 10.81 -32.99 0.82
C SER A 109 10.22 -31.59 0.98
N THR A 110 11.01 -30.56 0.73
CA THR A 110 10.55 -29.14 0.78
C THR A 110 9.94 -28.71 -0.55
N ILE A 111 10.64 -28.97 -1.67
CA ILE A 111 10.20 -28.70 -3.04
C ILE A 111 10.47 -29.94 -3.87
N SER A 112 9.42 -30.65 -4.26
CA SER A 112 9.52 -31.99 -4.84
C SER A 112 10.25 -32.01 -6.20
N LYS A 113 10.70 -33.19 -6.57
CA LYS A 113 11.30 -33.45 -7.89
C LYS A 113 10.34 -33.10 -9.04
N ASN A 114 9.02 -33.19 -8.80
CA ASN A 114 8.03 -32.80 -9.80
C ASN A 114 8.13 -31.30 -10.16
N VAL A 115 8.34 -30.43 -9.18
CA VAL A 115 8.56 -29.00 -9.43
C VAL A 115 9.84 -28.75 -10.24
N GLU A 116 10.92 -29.45 -9.89
CA GLU A 116 12.17 -29.41 -10.67
C GLU A 116 11.99 -29.88 -12.11
N ASN A 117 11.28 -31.00 -12.31
CA ASN A 117 10.98 -31.55 -13.63
C ASN A 117 10.11 -30.60 -14.48
N GLN A 118 9.17 -29.84 -13.84
CA GLN A 118 8.40 -28.80 -14.54
C GLN A 118 9.32 -27.69 -15.09
N LEU A 119 10.35 -27.30 -14.35
CA LEU A 119 11.33 -26.30 -14.81
C LEU A 119 12.22 -26.84 -15.91
N LEU A 120 12.73 -28.05 -15.75
CA LEU A 120 13.55 -28.74 -16.77
C LEU A 120 12.80 -28.93 -18.10
N SER A 121 11.52 -29.27 -18.05
CA SER A 121 10.66 -29.39 -19.26
C SER A 121 10.50 -28.05 -20.00
N LYS A 122 10.66 -26.92 -19.29
CA LYS A 122 10.69 -25.56 -19.84
C LYS A 122 12.10 -25.11 -20.25
N LYS A 123 13.06 -26.07 -20.34
CA LYS A 123 14.47 -25.82 -20.71
C LYS A 123 15.19 -24.83 -19.79
N LYS A 124 14.82 -24.77 -18.50
CA LYS A 124 15.52 -23.94 -17.52
C LYS A 124 16.77 -24.67 -17.04
N VAL A 125 17.83 -23.91 -16.75
CA VAL A 125 18.96 -24.40 -15.96
C VAL A 125 18.53 -24.42 -14.51
N VAL A 126 18.48 -25.59 -13.89
CA VAL A 126 18.03 -25.72 -12.50
C VAL A 126 19.22 -26.11 -11.61
N GLN A 127 19.40 -25.36 -10.53
CA GLN A 127 20.38 -25.64 -9.49
C GLN A 127 19.65 -25.76 -8.16
N ARG A 128 19.83 -26.88 -7.45
CA ARG A 128 19.24 -27.08 -6.13
C ARG A 128 20.32 -26.91 -5.05
N ILE A 129 19.98 -26.12 -4.01
CA ILE A 129 20.83 -25.95 -2.83
C ILE A 129 20.05 -26.40 -1.61
N PHE A 130 20.58 -27.38 -0.89
CA PHE A 130 20.01 -27.90 0.34
C PHE A 130 21.09 -28.61 1.16
N GLY A 131 20.86 -28.67 2.44
CA GLY A 131 21.67 -29.41 3.40
C GLY A 131 20.85 -30.48 4.14
N GLU A 132 21.45 -31.12 5.12
CA GLU A 132 20.78 -32.09 6.00
C GLU A 132 19.65 -31.43 6.82
N ASN A 133 19.82 -30.15 7.15
CA ASN A 133 18.89 -29.33 7.89
C ASN A 133 19.01 -27.86 7.45
N ARG A 134 18.19 -26.96 8.04
CA ARG A 134 18.21 -25.52 7.72
C ARG A 134 19.55 -24.83 7.99
N PHE A 135 20.31 -25.31 8.97
CA PHE A 135 21.62 -24.74 9.30
C PHE A 135 22.62 -25.07 8.18
N ASP A 136 22.71 -26.32 7.79
CA ASP A 136 23.56 -26.76 6.68
C ASP A 136 23.13 -26.14 5.35
N THR A 137 21.80 -26.03 5.11
CA THR A 137 21.29 -25.29 3.93
C THR A 137 21.82 -23.86 3.91
N SER A 138 21.83 -23.15 5.04
CA SER A 138 22.31 -21.77 5.13
C SER A 138 23.83 -21.66 4.85
N ILE A 139 24.62 -22.65 5.29
CA ILE A 139 26.07 -22.75 5.03
C ILE A 139 26.31 -22.97 3.55
N LYS A 140 25.61 -23.92 2.89
CA LYS A 140 25.74 -24.18 1.44
C LYS A 140 25.34 -22.97 0.60
N ILE A 141 24.34 -22.17 1.04
CA ILE A 141 24.01 -20.89 0.41
C ILE A 141 25.19 -19.91 0.56
N ALA A 142 25.80 -19.82 1.74
CA ALA A 142 26.97 -18.97 1.96
C ALA A 142 28.16 -19.36 1.10
N GLU A 143 28.43 -20.65 0.96
CA GLU A 143 29.45 -21.21 0.06
C GLU A 143 29.16 -20.79 -1.39
N LYS A 144 27.89 -20.92 -1.84
CA LYS A 144 27.50 -20.47 -3.17
C LYS A 144 27.66 -18.97 -3.37
N ILE A 145 27.42 -18.15 -2.36
CA ILE A 145 27.68 -16.71 -2.43
C ILE A 145 29.20 -16.43 -2.57
N LYS A 146 30.05 -17.16 -1.81
CA LYS A 146 31.51 -17.04 -1.90
C LYS A 146 32.06 -17.41 -3.28
N GLU A 147 31.43 -18.37 -3.99
CA GLU A 147 31.80 -18.70 -5.38
C GLU A 147 31.50 -17.53 -6.36
N ILE A 148 30.46 -16.73 -6.07
CA ILE A 148 30.02 -15.63 -6.96
C ILE A 148 30.80 -14.34 -6.69
N LYS A 149 31.04 -14.03 -5.39
CA LYS A 149 31.71 -12.82 -4.97
C LYS A 149 32.37 -12.97 -3.60
N PRO A 150 33.43 -12.19 -3.30
CA PRO A 150 33.96 -12.07 -1.94
C PRO A 150 32.88 -11.54 -0.99
N ILE A 151 32.89 -12.02 0.26
CA ILE A 151 32.05 -11.52 1.34
C ILE A 151 32.91 -10.82 2.40
N ASP A 152 32.41 -9.73 2.94
CA ASP A 152 33.07 -8.92 3.97
C ASP A 152 32.34 -8.97 5.32
N LYS A 153 31.12 -9.52 5.33
CA LYS A 153 30.29 -9.65 6.52
C LYS A 153 29.41 -10.89 6.47
N VAL A 154 28.88 -11.22 7.64
CA VAL A 154 27.93 -12.31 7.84
C VAL A 154 26.86 -11.88 8.86
N ILE A 155 25.65 -12.32 8.63
CA ILE A 155 24.50 -12.13 9.52
C ILE A 155 24.17 -13.48 10.15
N ILE A 156 24.00 -13.52 11.46
CA ILE A 156 23.70 -14.73 12.23
C ILE A 156 22.31 -14.60 12.82
N ALA A 157 21.46 -15.60 12.63
CA ALA A 157 20.10 -15.62 13.17
C ALA A 157 19.73 -17.01 13.68
N ASN A 158 18.87 -17.07 14.70
CA ASN A 158 18.34 -18.35 15.16
C ASN A 158 17.34 -18.91 14.14
N GLY A 159 17.60 -20.13 13.68
CA GLY A 159 16.79 -20.78 12.64
C GLY A 159 15.47 -21.38 13.15
N PHE A 160 15.22 -21.45 14.47
CA PHE A 160 13.99 -21.99 15.05
C PHE A 160 13.05 -20.89 15.55
N THR A 161 13.59 -19.94 16.33
CA THR A 161 12.82 -18.90 17.03
C THR A 161 13.09 -17.50 16.51
N GLY A 162 14.11 -17.31 15.66
CA GLY A 162 14.55 -16.02 15.10
C GLY A 162 14.13 -15.78 13.66
N GLU A 163 13.03 -16.35 13.16
CA GLU A 163 12.59 -16.17 11.77
C GLU A 163 12.37 -14.68 11.42
N ALA A 164 11.71 -13.94 12.30
CA ALA A 164 11.46 -12.51 12.10
C ALA A 164 12.75 -11.68 12.17
N ASP A 165 13.71 -12.11 12.98
CA ASP A 165 15.02 -11.46 13.10
C ASP A 165 15.82 -11.66 11.80
N ALA A 166 15.87 -12.90 11.27
CA ALA A 166 16.48 -13.20 9.97
C ALA A 166 15.85 -12.38 8.83
N ILE A 167 14.52 -12.31 8.79
CA ILE A 167 13.77 -11.53 7.80
C ILE A 167 14.04 -10.03 7.94
N SER A 168 14.23 -9.51 9.15
CA SER A 168 14.58 -8.10 9.37
C SER A 168 15.87 -7.70 8.68
N ALA A 169 16.83 -8.62 8.57
CA ALA A 169 18.12 -8.39 7.90
C ALA A 169 18.12 -8.85 6.42
N SER A 170 17.07 -9.51 5.95
CA SER A 170 16.99 -9.98 4.55
C SER A 170 17.22 -8.88 3.51
N PRO A 171 16.71 -7.63 3.66
CA PRO A 171 17.02 -6.53 2.74
C PRO A 171 18.52 -6.16 2.75
N VAL A 172 19.17 -6.20 3.92
CA VAL A 172 20.61 -5.96 4.04
C VAL A 172 21.40 -7.05 3.34
N ALA A 173 21.04 -8.32 3.60
CA ALA A 173 21.68 -9.47 2.95
C ALA A 173 21.55 -9.40 1.42
N ALA A 174 20.38 -9.06 0.91
CA ALA A 174 20.14 -8.89 -0.52
C ALA A 174 20.88 -7.66 -1.11
N ARG A 175 20.90 -6.53 -0.40
CA ARG A 175 21.63 -5.34 -0.84
C ARG A 175 23.13 -5.59 -1.00
N ASP A 176 23.71 -6.24 0.01
CA ASP A 176 25.17 -6.40 0.11
C ASP A 176 25.64 -7.72 -0.53
N GLY A 177 24.72 -8.65 -0.83
CA GLY A 177 25.03 -9.99 -1.36
C GLY A 177 25.84 -10.80 -0.34
N VAL A 178 25.41 -10.81 0.93
CA VAL A 178 26.11 -11.46 2.05
C VAL A 178 25.22 -12.52 2.72
N PRO A 179 25.80 -13.57 3.30
CA PRO A 179 25.02 -14.68 3.83
C PRO A 179 24.30 -14.33 5.14
N ILE A 180 23.12 -14.97 5.31
CA ILE A 180 22.47 -15.16 6.61
C ILE A 180 22.72 -16.61 7.02
N ILE A 181 23.50 -16.80 8.08
CA ILE A 181 23.78 -18.12 8.66
C ILE A 181 22.80 -18.40 9.77
N LEU A 182 22.13 -19.54 9.67
CA LEU A 182 21.21 -20.00 10.68
C LEU A 182 21.94 -20.84 11.74
N THR A 183 21.53 -20.68 12.98
CA THR A 183 22.10 -21.35 14.17
C THR A 183 20.96 -21.83 15.09
N ASP A 184 21.26 -22.74 16.01
CA ASP A 184 20.38 -23.14 17.11
C ASP A 184 20.33 -22.10 18.24
N GLY A 185 21.14 -21.04 18.15
CA GLY A 185 21.30 -19.98 19.15
C GLY A 185 22.54 -20.16 20.03
N ASN A 186 23.15 -21.33 20.07
CA ASN A 186 24.27 -21.63 20.96
C ASN A 186 25.55 -22.02 20.19
N SER A 187 25.39 -22.62 19.01
CA SER A 187 26.49 -23.10 18.19
C SER A 187 26.30 -22.79 16.72
N MET A 188 27.39 -22.74 15.96
CA MET A 188 27.36 -22.46 14.53
C MET A 188 28.50 -23.15 13.81
N GLY A 189 28.23 -23.80 12.69
CA GLY A 189 29.24 -24.52 11.89
C GLY A 189 29.92 -23.67 10.80
N PHE A 190 29.83 -22.32 10.87
CA PHE A 190 30.43 -21.42 9.88
C PHE A 190 31.55 -20.58 10.48
N ASP A 191 32.70 -20.53 9.79
CA ASP A 191 33.83 -19.70 10.19
C ASP A 191 33.62 -18.23 9.83
N THR A 192 33.64 -17.36 10.85
CA THR A 192 33.50 -15.90 10.74
C THR A 192 34.81 -15.13 10.77
N THR A 193 35.95 -15.82 10.79
CA THR A 193 37.26 -15.19 10.84
C THR A 193 37.45 -14.20 9.69
N GLY A 194 37.84 -12.96 10.03
CA GLY A 194 38.02 -11.89 9.04
C GLY A 194 36.74 -11.24 8.52
N LEU A 195 35.57 -11.67 8.99
CA LEU A 195 34.27 -11.10 8.58
C LEU A 195 33.69 -10.19 9.68
N LYS A 196 33.05 -9.12 9.28
CA LYS A 196 32.21 -8.35 10.20
C LYS A 196 30.92 -9.12 10.48
N SER A 197 30.71 -9.50 11.72
CA SER A 197 29.61 -10.39 12.12
C SER A 197 28.52 -9.64 12.88
N TYR A 198 27.27 -9.96 12.60
CA TYR A 198 26.08 -9.42 13.28
C TYR A 198 25.20 -10.56 13.76
N ALA A 199 24.89 -10.59 15.06
CA ALA A 199 24.01 -11.57 15.68
C ALA A 199 22.64 -10.94 15.96
N LEU A 200 21.57 -11.51 15.37
CA LEU A 200 20.21 -10.97 15.46
C LEU A 200 19.39 -11.68 16.53
N GLY A 201 18.81 -10.91 17.43
CA GLY A 201 17.99 -11.39 18.54
C GLY A 201 18.61 -11.11 19.90
N SER A 202 17.76 -11.23 20.94
CA SER A 202 18.17 -11.08 22.34
C SER A 202 19.12 -12.21 22.79
N SER A 203 19.63 -12.12 24.02
CA SER A 203 20.43 -13.20 24.62
C SER A 203 19.67 -14.51 24.83
N GLU A 204 18.35 -14.47 24.86
CA GLU A 204 17.49 -15.65 24.89
C GLU A 204 17.38 -16.34 23.53
N ILE A 205 17.64 -15.63 22.44
CA ILE A 205 17.54 -16.14 21.05
C ILE A 205 18.92 -16.58 20.53
N ILE A 206 19.96 -15.79 20.80
CA ILE A 206 21.37 -16.12 20.51
C ILE A 206 22.19 -15.88 21.76
N SER A 207 22.88 -16.89 22.25
CA SER A 207 23.67 -16.84 23.49
C SER A 207 24.78 -15.79 23.43
N ASP A 208 25.19 -15.28 24.58
CA ASP A 208 26.30 -14.34 24.69
C ASP A 208 27.64 -15.03 24.36
N GLU A 209 27.74 -16.34 24.61
CA GLU A 209 28.88 -17.16 24.25
C GLU A 209 29.06 -17.22 22.73
N LEU A 210 27.99 -17.45 21.98
CA LEU A 210 28.07 -17.46 20.52
C LEU A 210 28.41 -16.08 19.96
N VAL A 211 27.83 -15.01 20.50
CA VAL A 211 28.15 -13.63 20.10
C VAL A 211 29.61 -13.32 20.34
N LYS A 212 30.15 -13.73 21.48
CA LYS A 212 31.57 -13.55 21.85
C LYS A 212 32.50 -14.37 20.95
N SER A 213 32.18 -15.64 20.72
CA SER A 213 33.05 -16.54 19.93
C SER A 213 33.11 -16.13 18.45
N THR A 214 32.03 -15.53 17.91
CA THR A 214 31.97 -15.01 16.54
C THR A 214 32.35 -13.53 16.40
N ASN A 215 32.75 -12.89 17.51
CA ASN A 215 33.03 -11.45 17.59
C ASN A 215 31.93 -10.59 16.95
N SER A 216 30.68 -10.97 17.18
CA SER A 216 29.53 -10.36 16.54
C SER A 216 29.02 -9.11 17.27
N ILE A 217 28.49 -8.16 16.50
CA ILE A 217 27.67 -7.06 17.02
C ILE A 217 26.25 -7.59 17.21
N ARG A 218 25.75 -7.56 18.45
CA ARG A 218 24.36 -7.97 18.73
C ARG A 218 23.37 -6.89 18.29
N LEU A 219 22.38 -7.27 17.49
CA LEU A 219 21.22 -6.46 17.14
C LEU A 219 19.95 -7.21 17.59
N GLY A 220 19.59 -7.05 18.85
CA GLY A 220 18.45 -7.72 19.47
C GLY A 220 17.58 -6.74 20.24
N GLY A 221 16.27 -6.85 20.09
CA GLY A 221 15.27 -6.06 20.77
C GLY A 221 14.46 -6.89 21.77
N THR A 222 13.46 -6.26 22.41
CA THR A 222 12.53 -6.91 23.33
C THR A 222 11.51 -7.78 22.61
N ASP A 223 11.28 -7.49 21.33
CA ASP A 223 10.43 -8.26 20.43
C ASP A 223 10.93 -8.14 18.98
N ARG A 224 10.26 -8.83 18.04
CA ARG A 224 10.61 -8.81 16.61
C ARG A 224 10.55 -7.42 15.98
N PHE A 225 9.68 -6.54 16.45
CA PHE A 225 9.53 -5.18 15.93
C PHE A 225 10.68 -4.28 16.42
N ASP A 226 11.12 -4.46 17.67
CA ASP A 226 12.28 -3.74 18.22
C ASP A 226 13.58 -4.25 17.59
N THR A 227 13.73 -5.58 17.38
CA THR A 227 14.87 -6.13 16.63
C THR A 227 14.91 -5.55 15.21
N ASN A 228 13.77 -5.55 14.49
CA ASN A 228 13.66 -4.98 13.14
C ASN A 228 14.07 -3.49 13.14
N LYS A 229 13.58 -2.71 14.09
CA LYS A 229 13.95 -1.30 14.24
C LYS A 229 15.47 -1.12 14.44
N ARG A 230 16.11 -1.93 15.28
CA ARG A 230 17.57 -1.86 15.53
C ARG A 230 18.38 -2.21 14.29
N VAL A 231 17.97 -3.23 13.53
CA VAL A 231 18.55 -3.56 12.22
C VAL A 231 18.45 -2.38 11.26
N ILE A 232 17.28 -1.73 11.19
CA ILE A 232 17.08 -0.56 10.32
C ILE A 232 17.97 0.61 10.78
N GLN A 233 18.08 0.86 12.06
CA GLN A 233 18.91 1.93 12.61
C GLN A 233 20.41 1.73 12.33
N GLU A 234 20.89 0.48 12.34
CA GLU A 234 22.27 0.16 12.00
C GLU A 234 22.56 0.33 10.50
N PHE A 235 21.68 -0.19 9.64
CA PHE A 235 22.01 -0.36 8.22
C PHE A 235 21.37 0.67 7.27
N TYR A 236 20.33 1.40 7.70
CA TYR A 236 19.56 2.34 6.87
C TYR A 236 19.41 3.70 7.55
N LYS A 237 20.56 4.28 7.93
CA LYS A 237 20.59 5.62 8.56
C LYS A 237 19.93 6.65 7.65
N ASN A 238 18.99 7.43 8.20
CA ASN A 238 18.29 8.50 7.50
C ASN A 238 17.37 8.07 6.34
N SER A 239 16.92 6.81 6.30
CA SER A 239 15.93 6.40 5.32
C SER A 239 14.65 7.23 5.43
N LYS A 240 14.10 7.64 4.27
CA LYS A 240 12.83 8.36 4.15
C LYS A 240 11.78 7.52 3.42
N GLU A 241 12.18 6.42 2.85
CA GLU A 241 11.31 5.47 2.17
C GLU A 241 11.34 4.12 2.88
N PHE A 242 10.18 3.49 3.02
CA PHE A 242 10.05 2.24 3.76
C PHE A 242 9.06 1.30 3.06
N TYR A 243 9.38 0.01 3.08
CA TYR A 243 8.42 -1.04 2.79
C TYR A 243 7.77 -1.49 4.10
N LEU A 244 6.45 -1.68 4.10
CA LEU A 244 5.69 -2.17 5.26
C LEU A 244 5.28 -3.61 5.00
N SER A 245 5.59 -4.53 5.91
CA SER A 245 5.15 -5.92 5.83
C SER A 245 4.58 -6.39 7.16
N LYS A 246 3.67 -7.37 7.13
CA LYS A 246 3.16 -7.99 8.35
C LYS A 246 4.29 -8.64 9.14
N GLY A 247 4.33 -8.38 10.45
CA GLY A 247 5.34 -8.96 11.34
C GLY A 247 5.07 -10.41 11.76
N LEU A 248 3.84 -10.90 11.54
CA LEU A 248 3.43 -12.28 11.87
C LEU A 248 3.30 -13.19 10.64
N GLN A 249 3.41 -12.63 9.41
CA GLN A 249 3.37 -13.34 8.15
C GLN A 249 4.51 -12.83 7.26
N LEU A 250 5.64 -13.51 7.28
CA LEU A 250 6.93 -12.99 6.82
C LEU A 250 7.21 -13.19 5.32
N THR A 251 6.34 -13.89 4.60
CA THR A 251 6.55 -14.26 3.18
C THR A 251 6.73 -13.04 2.28
N ASP A 252 5.88 -11.99 2.47
CA ASP A 252 5.95 -10.78 1.65
C ASP A 252 7.23 -9.99 1.92
N ALA A 253 7.70 -9.96 3.19
CA ALA A 253 8.96 -9.34 3.58
C ALA A 253 10.16 -10.05 2.95
N LEU A 254 10.16 -11.39 2.93
CA LEU A 254 11.20 -12.18 2.27
C LEU A 254 11.27 -11.89 0.77
N ALA A 255 10.14 -11.95 0.07
CA ALA A 255 10.10 -11.63 -1.35
C ALA A 255 10.57 -10.20 -1.65
N ALA A 256 10.16 -9.24 -0.82
CA ALA A 256 10.51 -7.83 -1.00
C ALA A 256 11.98 -7.51 -0.67
N SER A 257 12.71 -8.39 0.03
CA SER A 257 14.13 -8.17 0.36
C SER A 257 14.96 -7.82 -0.87
N THR A 258 14.61 -8.38 -2.03
CA THR A 258 15.35 -8.21 -3.29
C THR A 258 15.16 -6.83 -3.94
N ILE A 259 14.06 -6.13 -3.64
CA ILE A 259 13.78 -4.77 -4.11
C ILE A 259 14.03 -3.70 -3.04
N ALA A 260 14.09 -4.11 -1.76
CA ALA A 260 14.24 -3.24 -0.60
C ALA A 260 15.72 -2.85 -0.33
N LYS A 261 16.53 -2.71 -1.36
CA LYS A 261 17.99 -2.47 -1.24
C LYS A 261 18.30 -1.10 -0.64
N ASN A 262 17.56 -0.07 -1.04
CA ASN A 262 17.76 1.32 -0.59
C ASN A 262 16.74 1.81 0.43
N ALA A 263 15.69 1.05 0.67
CA ALA A 263 14.64 1.33 1.62
C ALA A 263 14.34 0.07 2.44
N PRO A 264 14.39 0.11 3.78
CA PRO A 264 14.22 -1.08 4.60
C PRO A 264 12.78 -1.60 4.62
N VAL A 265 12.63 -2.87 5.00
CA VAL A 265 11.31 -3.46 5.31
C VAL A 265 11.05 -3.29 6.81
N VAL A 266 9.98 -2.59 7.14
CA VAL A 266 9.47 -2.44 8.51
C VAL A 266 8.40 -3.49 8.76
N LEU A 267 8.61 -4.33 9.76
CA LEU A 267 7.61 -5.27 10.24
C LEU A 267 6.56 -4.51 11.07
N VAL A 268 5.29 -4.67 10.74
CA VAL A 268 4.20 -3.93 11.38
C VAL A 268 3.04 -4.84 11.79
N GLU A 269 2.42 -4.51 12.92
CA GLU A 269 1.17 -5.08 13.40
C GLU A 269 0.38 -4.02 14.18
N ASN A 270 -0.86 -4.34 14.57
CA ASN A 270 -1.63 -3.47 15.44
C ASN A 270 -0.90 -3.28 16.78
N GLY A 271 -0.69 -2.02 17.19
CA GLY A 271 0.00 -1.69 18.44
C GLY A 271 1.53 -1.85 18.41
N SER A 272 2.16 -2.38 17.34
CA SER A 272 3.62 -2.45 17.26
C SER A 272 4.27 -1.07 17.23
N ASN A 273 5.51 -0.96 17.68
CA ASN A 273 6.29 0.27 17.62
C ASN A 273 6.60 0.63 16.17
N LYS A 274 6.15 1.81 15.74
CA LYS A 274 6.31 2.34 14.39
C LYS A 274 7.20 3.60 14.34
N SER A 275 7.87 3.93 15.45
CA SER A 275 8.62 5.19 15.59
C SER A 275 9.72 5.37 14.53
N ILE A 276 10.22 4.28 13.95
CA ILE A 276 11.20 4.32 12.85
C ILE A 276 10.67 5.02 11.60
N LEU A 277 9.34 5.09 11.42
CA LEU A 277 8.68 5.72 10.28
C LEU A 277 8.57 7.24 10.40
N SER A 278 9.02 7.86 11.52
CA SER A 278 8.86 9.30 11.74
C SER A 278 9.53 10.12 10.63
N GLY A 279 8.75 10.99 9.98
CA GLY A 279 9.21 11.83 8.88
C GLY A 279 9.50 11.06 7.58
N ALA A 280 8.83 9.91 7.37
CA ALA A 280 8.92 9.16 6.12
C ALA A 280 8.19 9.89 4.98
N ASP A 281 8.83 9.96 3.83
CA ASP A 281 8.28 10.57 2.62
C ASP A 281 7.47 9.56 1.80
N LYS A 282 7.84 8.26 1.86
CA LYS A 282 7.18 7.20 1.10
C LYS A 282 7.04 5.91 1.91
N LEU A 283 5.84 5.32 1.86
CA LEU A 283 5.50 4.01 2.41
C LEU A 283 5.00 3.10 1.29
N THR A 284 5.63 1.94 1.10
CA THR A 284 5.16 0.91 0.15
C THR A 284 4.62 -0.28 0.94
N VAL A 285 3.31 -0.48 0.91
CA VAL A 285 2.61 -1.55 1.61
C VAL A 285 2.75 -2.85 0.83
N LEU A 286 3.25 -3.91 1.48
CA LEU A 286 3.40 -5.24 0.90
C LEU A 286 2.24 -6.14 1.34
N GLY A 287 1.63 -6.83 0.37
CA GLY A 287 0.52 -7.73 0.63
C GLY A 287 -0.71 -7.05 1.25
N GLY A 288 -1.48 -7.82 1.99
CA GLY A 288 -2.76 -7.40 2.57
C GLY A 288 -2.64 -6.97 4.05
N ILE A 289 -2.00 -5.84 4.36
CA ILE A 289 -1.96 -5.27 5.71
C ILE A 289 -3.32 -4.67 6.05
N ASN A 290 -3.74 -4.82 7.32
CA ASN A 290 -4.98 -4.21 7.83
C ASN A 290 -4.91 -2.69 7.70
N GLN A 291 -6.00 -2.07 7.24
CA GLN A 291 -6.05 -0.63 6.99
C GLN A 291 -5.81 0.22 8.24
N ASN A 292 -6.22 -0.26 9.43
CA ASN A 292 -5.93 0.46 10.67
C ASN A 292 -4.43 0.48 10.98
N VAL A 293 -3.71 -0.62 10.68
CA VAL A 293 -2.25 -0.68 10.82
C VAL A 293 -1.58 0.28 9.85
N ILE A 294 -2.05 0.35 8.59
CA ILE A 294 -1.55 1.30 7.59
C ILE A 294 -1.76 2.74 8.08
N LYS A 295 -2.95 3.08 8.60
CA LYS A 295 -3.22 4.41 9.17
C LYS A 295 -2.29 4.73 10.35
N GLN A 296 -2.01 3.77 11.24
CA GLN A 296 -1.04 3.96 12.32
C GLN A 296 0.36 4.28 11.77
N CYS A 297 0.79 3.59 10.70
CA CYS A 297 2.07 3.87 10.04
C CYS A 297 2.13 5.28 9.44
N ILE A 298 1.06 5.70 8.74
CA ILE A 298 0.96 7.02 8.14
C ILE A 298 0.94 8.12 9.22
N ASN A 299 0.17 7.93 10.30
CA ASN A 299 0.12 8.86 11.41
C ASN A 299 1.49 9.03 12.09
N GLN A 300 2.26 7.94 12.17
CA GLN A 300 3.63 7.99 12.68
C GLN A 300 4.58 8.71 11.72
N ALA A 301 4.44 8.48 10.41
CA ALA A 301 5.23 9.13 9.37
C ALA A 301 4.98 10.65 9.32
N SER A 302 3.73 11.06 9.44
CA SER A 302 3.28 12.45 9.30
C SER A 302 2.24 12.82 10.36
N PRO A 303 2.62 13.04 11.64
CA PRO A 303 1.68 13.30 12.72
C PRO A 303 0.80 14.54 12.49
N ASN A 304 1.32 15.57 11.82
CA ASN A 304 0.60 16.80 11.52
C ASN A 304 -0.42 16.69 10.37
N GLN A 305 -0.53 15.52 9.77
CA GLN A 305 -1.41 15.25 8.63
C GLN A 305 -2.54 14.26 8.98
N GLN A 306 -2.84 14.12 10.26
CA GLN A 306 -4.00 13.32 10.72
C GLN A 306 -5.29 13.85 10.10
N GLY A 307 -6.14 12.94 9.62
CA GLY A 307 -7.41 13.29 8.96
C GLY A 307 -7.32 13.58 7.46
N LEU A 308 -6.14 13.53 6.85
CA LEU A 308 -5.98 13.69 5.39
C LEU A 308 -6.03 12.36 4.61
N TYR A 309 -6.09 11.23 5.32
CA TYR A 309 -6.14 9.89 4.74
C TYR A 309 -7.42 9.16 5.15
N TYR A 310 -8.07 8.53 4.21
CA TYR A 310 -9.39 7.93 4.35
C TYR A 310 -9.40 6.46 3.94
N ASN A 311 -10.30 5.69 4.54
CA ASN A 311 -10.82 4.47 3.92
C ASN A 311 -12.01 4.83 3.01
N PRO A 312 -12.33 4.00 1.99
CA PRO A 312 -13.44 4.29 1.07
C PRO A 312 -14.78 4.51 1.78
N ASN A 313 -14.99 3.83 2.91
CA ASN A 313 -16.23 3.90 3.68
C ASN A 313 -16.24 4.96 4.79
N ASP A 314 -15.12 5.70 4.99
CA ASP A 314 -15.09 6.79 5.95
C ASP A 314 -16.12 7.87 5.55
N ARG A 315 -16.91 8.33 6.53
CA ARG A 315 -17.91 9.37 6.31
C ARG A 315 -17.28 10.64 5.71
N ALA A 316 -16.15 11.06 6.24
CA ALA A 316 -15.45 12.27 5.77
C ALA A 316 -15.01 12.16 4.29
N PHE A 317 -14.61 10.97 3.83
CA PHE A 317 -14.29 10.72 2.42
C PHE A 317 -15.50 10.90 1.51
N LYS A 318 -16.63 10.28 1.88
CA LYS A 318 -17.90 10.40 1.15
C LYS A 318 -18.42 11.84 1.14
N GLU A 319 -18.37 12.52 2.29
CA GLU A 319 -18.80 13.93 2.39
C GLU A 319 -17.94 14.86 1.52
N ARG A 320 -16.64 14.60 1.38
CA ARG A 320 -15.79 15.38 0.48
C ARG A 320 -16.14 15.15 -0.99
N ILE A 321 -16.36 13.91 -1.42
CA ILE A 321 -16.84 13.60 -2.79
C ILE A 321 -18.15 14.34 -3.06
N LYS A 322 -19.10 14.25 -2.13
CA LYS A 322 -20.39 14.92 -2.20
C LYS A 322 -20.25 16.44 -2.33
N GLY A 323 -19.45 17.04 -1.47
CA GLY A 323 -19.19 18.49 -1.50
C GLY A 323 -18.60 18.96 -2.83
N LYS A 324 -17.72 18.14 -3.45
CA LYS A 324 -17.16 18.42 -4.78
C LYS A 324 -18.23 18.38 -5.87
N VAL A 325 -19.08 17.36 -5.89
CA VAL A 325 -20.17 17.24 -6.86
C VAL A 325 -21.15 18.42 -6.73
N TYR A 326 -21.52 18.80 -5.51
CA TYR A 326 -22.38 19.96 -5.28
C TYR A 326 -21.78 21.27 -5.80
N ALA A 327 -20.51 21.49 -5.53
CA ALA A 327 -19.82 22.69 -5.99
C ALA A 327 -19.82 22.78 -7.53
N LEU A 328 -19.51 21.68 -8.19
CA LEU A 328 -19.47 21.59 -9.65
C LEU A 328 -20.86 21.74 -10.26
N THR A 329 -21.89 21.12 -9.69
CA THR A 329 -23.28 21.26 -10.16
C THR A 329 -23.76 22.70 -10.04
N LYS A 330 -23.50 23.37 -8.91
CA LYS A 330 -23.85 24.78 -8.73
C LYS A 330 -23.15 25.69 -9.72
N GLN A 331 -21.86 25.45 -9.95
CA GLN A 331 -21.08 26.22 -10.93
C GLN A 331 -21.59 25.99 -12.35
N TYR A 332 -21.84 24.73 -12.75
CA TYR A 332 -22.37 24.39 -14.07
C TYR A 332 -23.71 25.05 -14.37
N ARG A 333 -24.61 25.06 -13.39
CA ARG A 333 -25.89 25.77 -13.53
C ARG A 333 -25.70 27.28 -13.69
N LYS A 334 -24.81 27.90 -12.88
CA LYS A 334 -24.47 29.33 -12.98
C LYS A 334 -23.91 29.67 -14.36
N ASP A 335 -22.97 28.86 -14.87
CA ASP A 335 -22.32 29.09 -16.18
C ASP A 335 -23.31 29.00 -17.35
N ASN A 336 -24.44 28.28 -17.16
CA ASN A 336 -25.52 28.15 -18.12
C ASN A 336 -26.73 29.08 -17.83
N GLY A 337 -26.58 30.08 -16.95
CA GLY A 337 -27.62 31.05 -16.63
C GLY A 337 -28.81 30.44 -15.89
N VAL A 338 -28.64 29.30 -15.21
CA VAL A 338 -29.69 28.63 -14.45
C VAL A 338 -29.45 28.83 -12.94
N ARG A 339 -30.53 29.06 -12.20
CA ARG A 339 -30.49 29.27 -10.73
C ARG A 339 -29.76 28.12 -10.04
N ALA A 340 -28.89 28.45 -9.08
CA ALA A 340 -28.24 27.47 -8.21
C ALA A 340 -29.27 26.75 -7.32
N LEU A 341 -29.06 25.47 -7.07
CA LEU A 341 -29.89 24.65 -6.20
C LEU A 341 -29.45 24.71 -4.75
N SER A 342 -30.40 24.66 -3.83
CA SER A 342 -30.15 24.45 -2.41
C SER A 342 -29.99 22.96 -2.11
N VAL A 343 -29.11 22.61 -1.17
CA VAL A 343 -28.99 21.21 -0.70
C VAL A 343 -30.09 20.97 0.32
N ALA A 344 -30.79 19.83 0.18
CA ALA A 344 -31.87 19.43 1.08
C ALA A 344 -31.58 18.07 1.70
N SER A 345 -31.52 17.98 3.03
CA SER A 345 -31.21 16.75 3.76
C SER A 345 -32.20 15.61 3.48
N ARG A 346 -33.47 15.93 3.19
CA ARG A 346 -34.46 14.94 2.78
C ARG A 346 -34.09 14.27 1.46
N LEU A 347 -33.61 15.02 0.45
CA LEU A 347 -33.14 14.45 -0.81
C LEU A 347 -31.78 13.74 -0.66
N GLU A 348 -30.93 14.18 0.25
CA GLU A 348 -29.72 13.42 0.60
C GLU A 348 -30.06 12.05 1.21
N GLY A 349 -31.08 12.00 2.07
CA GLY A 349 -31.60 10.74 2.62
C GLY A 349 -32.12 9.80 1.54
N LEU A 350 -32.95 10.33 0.62
CA LEU A 350 -33.47 9.61 -0.53
C LEU A 350 -32.34 9.05 -1.40
N ALA A 351 -31.41 9.91 -1.81
CA ALA A 351 -30.28 9.55 -2.65
C ALA A 351 -29.36 8.51 -1.98
N ASN A 352 -29.11 8.61 -0.66
CA ASN A 352 -28.34 7.64 0.08
C ASN A 352 -29.03 6.27 0.14
N ASP A 353 -30.33 6.23 0.43
CA ASP A 353 -31.11 4.99 0.48
C ASP A 353 -31.15 4.31 -0.89
N TRP A 354 -31.29 5.08 -2.00
CA TRP A 354 -31.26 4.54 -3.36
C TRP A 354 -29.89 4.01 -3.74
N SER A 355 -28.82 4.76 -3.46
CA SER A 355 -27.43 4.32 -3.67
C SER A 355 -27.11 3.03 -2.92
N ASN A 356 -27.56 2.91 -1.66
CA ASN A 356 -27.40 1.69 -0.87
C ASN A 356 -28.19 0.52 -1.45
N LEU A 357 -29.41 0.76 -1.95
CA LEU A 357 -30.23 -0.29 -2.60
C LEU A 357 -29.56 -0.80 -3.88
N MET A 358 -29.05 0.10 -4.74
CA MET A 358 -28.28 -0.26 -5.93
C MET A 358 -27.02 -1.07 -5.58
N ALA A 359 -26.28 -0.64 -4.56
CA ALA A 359 -25.07 -1.31 -4.09
C ALA A 359 -25.36 -2.73 -3.57
N ASN A 360 -26.42 -2.89 -2.76
CA ASN A 360 -26.84 -4.17 -2.23
C ASN A 360 -27.33 -5.14 -3.31
N LYS A 361 -28.00 -4.62 -4.33
CA LYS A 361 -28.46 -5.40 -5.49
C LYS A 361 -27.39 -5.54 -6.58
N LYS A 362 -26.24 -4.87 -6.43
CA LYS A 362 -25.13 -4.82 -7.41
C LYS A 362 -25.59 -4.37 -8.81
N THR A 363 -26.63 -3.55 -8.90
CA THR A 363 -27.23 -3.07 -10.14
C THR A 363 -27.23 -1.56 -10.22
N LEU A 364 -27.03 -1.00 -11.42
CA LEU A 364 -27.22 0.41 -11.73
C LEU A 364 -28.56 0.53 -12.45
N SER A 365 -29.55 1.18 -11.84
CA SER A 365 -30.88 1.31 -12.43
C SER A 365 -31.68 2.43 -11.77
N HIS A 366 -32.44 3.16 -12.56
CA HIS A 366 -33.47 4.09 -12.11
C HIS A 366 -34.72 3.39 -11.55
N THR A 367 -34.87 2.08 -11.80
CA THR A 367 -35.96 1.27 -11.28
C THR A 367 -35.47 -0.06 -10.75
N ILE A 368 -35.91 -0.42 -9.55
CA ILE A 368 -35.65 -1.71 -8.93
C ILE A 368 -36.98 -2.28 -8.47
N ASN A 369 -37.30 -3.52 -8.90
CA ASN A 369 -38.62 -4.16 -8.65
C ASN A 369 -39.82 -3.31 -9.13
N GLY A 370 -39.67 -2.63 -10.27
CA GLY A 370 -40.72 -1.78 -10.87
C GLY A 370 -40.97 -0.45 -10.17
N LYS A 371 -40.12 -0.06 -9.20
CA LYS A 371 -40.23 1.20 -8.46
C LYS A 371 -38.97 2.03 -8.62
N ASN A 372 -39.09 3.35 -8.74
CA ASN A 372 -38.01 4.31 -8.73
C ASN A 372 -37.69 4.78 -7.30
N SER A 373 -36.67 5.64 -7.12
CA SER A 373 -36.25 6.19 -5.84
C SER A 373 -37.40 6.89 -5.11
N TYR A 374 -38.11 7.74 -5.79
CA TYR A 374 -39.22 8.53 -5.22
C TYR A 374 -40.39 7.65 -4.77
N SER A 375 -40.75 6.64 -5.55
CA SER A 375 -41.85 5.72 -5.19
C SER A 375 -41.46 4.69 -4.14
N THR A 376 -40.15 4.40 -3.99
CA THR A 376 -39.64 3.46 -3.00
C THR A 376 -39.49 4.11 -1.62
N PHE A 377 -39.06 5.37 -1.57
CA PHE A 377 -38.71 6.06 -0.33
C PHE A 377 -39.61 7.29 -0.08
N LEU A 378 -40.93 7.10 -0.18
CA LEU A 378 -41.93 8.16 0.02
C LEU A 378 -41.81 8.94 1.32
N LYS A 379 -41.17 8.36 2.36
CA LYS A 379 -40.94 9.01 3.65
C LYS A 379 -40.12 10.32 3.56
N TYR A 380 -39.40 10.52 2.47
CA TYR A 380 -38.58 11.73 2.24
C TYR A 380 -39.31 12.81 1.47
N LEU A 381 -40.54 12.55 1.03
CA LEU A 381 -41.35 13.47 0.22
C LEU A 381 -42.56 13.94 1.03
N ASP A 382 -42.67 15.22 1.24
CA ASP A 382 -43.88 15.86 1.77
C ASP A 382 -44.71 16.43 0.63
N TRP A 383 -45.71 15.70 0.21
CA TRP A 383 -46.59 16.12 -0.86
C TRP A 383 -47.57 17.23 -0.44
N SER A 384 -47.74 17.50 0.86
CA SER A 384 -48.57 18.58 1.38
C SER A 384 -48.04 19.97 1.06
N GLU A 385 -46.75 20.09 0.70
CA GLU A 385 -46.11 21.33 0.29
C GLU A 385 -46.47 21.79 -1.13
N ILE A 386 -47.14 20.93 -1.94
CA ILE A 386 -47.56 21.29 -3.30
C ILE A 386 -48.84 22.09 -3.24
N LYS A 387 -48.73 23.41 -3.43
CA LYS A 387 -49.89 24.32 -3.46
C LYS A 387 -50.68 24.11 -4.74
N PRO A 388 -51.99 24.35 -4.71
CA PRO A 388 -52.79 24.36 -5.94
C PRO A 388 -52.22 25.30 -7.01
N GLY A 389 -52.15 24.84 -8.28
CA GLY A 389 -51.55 25.61 -9.39
C GLY A 389 -50.02 25.46 -9.51
N TYR A 390 -49.43 24.53 -8.78
CA TYR A 390 -48.00 24.17 -8.93
C TYR A 390 -47.85 22.72 -9.37
N ILE A 391 -46.92 22.47 -10.30
CA ILE A 391 -46.50 21.14 -10.74
C ILE A 391 -45.18 20.81 -10.07
N ALA A 392 -45.13 19.62 -9.44
CA ALA A 392 -43.85 19.08 -8.92
C ALA A 392 -43.03 18.50 -10.07
N VAL A 393 -41.74 18.82 -10.08
CA VAL A 393 -40.77 18.20 -11.00
C VAL A 393 -39.69 17.52 -10.18
N GLN A 394 -39.30 16.36 -10.65
CA GLN A 394 -38.27 15.53 -10.01
C GLN A 394 -37.32 14.96 -11.07
N GLY A 395 -36.11 14.70 -10.69
CA GLY A 395 -35.09 14.10 -11.55
C GLY A 395 -34.04 13.37 -10.76
N GLU A 396 -33.42 12.40 -11.41
CA GLU A 396 -32.44 11.55 -10.82
C GLU A 396 -31.30 11.32 -11.82
N ASN A 397 -30.05 11.48 -11.38
CA ASN A 397 -28.86 11.00 -12.08
C ASN A 397 -28.22 9.88 -11.24
N ILE A 398 -27.78 8.80 -11.88
CA ILE A 398 -27.14 7.67 -11.22
C ILE A 398 -25.82 7.30 -11.89
N ILE A 399 -24.87 6.77 -11.12
CA ILE A 399 -23.60 6.28 -11.66
C ILE A 399 -23.09 5.10 -10.87
N LYS A 400 -22.43 4.18 -11.57
CA LYS A 400 -21.57 3.15 -10.99
C LYS A 400 -20.13 3.38 -11.43
N TYR A 401 -19.21 3.42 -10.48
CA TYR A 401 -17.79 3.64 -10.74
C TYR A 401 -16.93 2.70 -9.91
N LYS A 402 -15.96 2.05 -10.53
CA LYS A 402 -14.94 1.27 -9.81
C LYS A 402 -13.85 2.22 -9.35
N ILE A 403 -13.83 2.58 -8.06
CA ILE A 403 -12.76 3.43 -7.54
C ILE A 403 -11.42 2.70 -7.58
N PRO A 404 -10.29 3.41 -7.82
CA PRO A 404 -8.95 2.81 -7.86
C PRO A 404 -8.63 2.01 -6.60
N ASP A 405 -7.93 0.88 -6.75
CA ASP A 405 -7.52 0.08 -5.60
C ASP A 405 -6.27 0.70 -4.95
N LYS A 406 -6.48 1.39 -3.83
CA LYS A 406 -5.44 2.05 -3.03
C LYS A 406 -5.50 1.58 -1.58
N PRO A 407 -4.35 1.53 -0.87
CA PRO A 407 -4.32 1.20 0.54
C PRO A 407 -5.04 2.24 1.41
N VAL A 408 -4.96 3.51 1.03
CA VAL A 408 -5.67 4.65 1.61
C VAL A 408 -5.97 5.68 0.53
N TYR A 409 -6.93 6.57 0.79
CA TYR A 409 -7.33 7.66 -0.10
C TYR A 409 -7.03 9.01 0.56
N THR A 410 -6.75 10.02 -0.26
CA THR A 410 -6.47 11.40 0.16
C THR A 410 -7.63 12.32 -0.20
N ASN A 411 -7.55 13.57 0.25
CA ASN A 411 -8.46 14.63 -0.20
C ASN A 411 -8.49 14.77 -1.73
N ARG A 412 -7.33 14.65 -2.39
CA ARG A 412 -7.24 14.71 -3.85
C ARG A 412 -7.99 13.56 -4.50
N ASP A 413 -7.87 12.34 -3.96
CA ASP A 413 -8.62 11.18 -4.51
C ASP A 413 -10.12 11.40 -4.42
N ALA A 414 -10.63 11.98 -3.33
CA ALA A 414 -12.04 12.30 -3.19
C ALA A 414 -12.47 13.37 -4.21
N ASP A 415 -11.66 14.41 -4.39
CA ASP A 415 -11.92 15.47 -5.37
C ASP A 415 -11.89 14.93 -6.82
N ASP A 416 -10.94 14.06 -7.15
CA ASP A 416 -10.82 13.41 -8.47
C ASP A 416 -12.04 12.50 -8.76
N ILE A 417 -12.52 11.75 -7.76
CA ILE A 417 -13.75 10.95 -7.87
C ILE A 417 -14.96 11.86 -8.08
N GLY A 418 -15.08 12.95 -7.33
CA GLY A 418 -16.16 13.92 -7.49
C GLY A 418 -16.16 14.60 -8.87
N ASN A 419 -14.98 14.94 -9.39
CA ASN A 419 -14.79 15.46 -10.74
C ASN A 419 -15.23 14.44 -11.80
N PHE A 420 -14.82 13.17 -11.63
CA PHE A 420 -15.20 12.10 -12.54
C PHE A 420 -16.72 11.92 -12.59
N ILE A 421 -17.38 11.76 -11.44
CA ILE A 421 -18.83 11.60 -11.36
C ILE A 421 -19.55 12.76 -12.06
N PHE A 422 -19.17 13.99 -11.75
CA PHE A 422 -19.79 15.17 -12.35
C PHE A 422 -19.58 15.23 -13.87
N ASN A 423 -18.39 14.92 -14.37
CA ASN A 423 -18.08 14.98 -15.80
C ASN A 423 -18.82 13.90 -16.58
N GLU A 424 -18.96 12.68 -16.06
CA GLU A 424 -19.78 11.63 -16.68
C GLU A 424 -21.21 12.10 -16.86
N TRP A 425 -21.83 12.66 -15.81
CA TRP A 425 -23.18 13.19 -15.91
C TRP A 425 -23.30 14.40 -16.85
N LYS A 426 -22.31 15.31 -16.83
CA LYS A 426 -22.31 16.48 -17.70
C LYS A 426 -22.25 16.12 -19.17
N THR A 427 -21.51 15.08 -19.53
CA THR A 427 -21.32 14.63 -20.92
C THR A 427 -22.42 13.70 -21.42
N ASN A 428 -23.18 13.08 -20.51
CA ASN A 428 -24.39 12.33 -20.87
C ASN A 428 -25.53 13.30 -21.22
N PRO A 429 -26.14 13.22 -22.42
CA PRO A 429 -27.16 14.17 -22.87
C PRO A 429 -28.38 14.25 -21.94
N GLU A 430 -28.84 13.11 -21.39
CA GLU A 430 -30.01 13.06 -20.50
C GLU A 430 -29.68 13.63 -19.13
N GLU A 431 -28.60 13.14 -18.52
CA GLU A 431 -28.17 13.54 -17.16
C GLU A 431 -27.65 14.98 -17.11
N GLY A 432 -26.96 15.43 -18.16
CA GLY A 432 -26.50 16.81 -18.30
C GLY A 432 -27.68 17.78 -18.44
N THR A 433 -28.69 17.44 -19.26
CA THR A 433 -29.91 18.21 -19.40
C THR A 433 -30.70 18.23 -18.09
N ASN A 434 -30.77 17.10 -17.41
CA ASN A 434 -31.40 16.98 -16.09
C ASN A 434 -30.77 17.96 -15.08
N MET A 435 -29.46 18.02 -15.00
CA MET A 435 -28.77 18.97 -14.10
C MET A 435 -29.07 20.46 -14.42
N LEU A 436 -29.47 20.80 -15.64
CA LEU A 436 -29.80 22.17 -16.07
C LEU A 436 -31.31 22.50 -16.06
N HIS A 437 -32.14 21.57 -15.63
CA HIS A 437 -33.59 21.78 -15.63
C HIS A 437 -33.97 22.97 -14.74
N LYS A 438 -34.68 23.95 -15.33
CA LYS A 438 -34.97 25.26 -14.69
C LYS A 438 -35.98 25.16 -13.54
N GLY A 439 -36.83 24.14 -13.54
CA GLY A 439 -37.87 23.92 -12.53
C GLY A 439 -37.34 23.36 -11.21
N TYR A 440 -36.10 22.92 -11.14
CA TYR A 440 -35.53 22.42 -9.87
C TYR A 440 -35.14 23.57 -8.92
N GLU A 441 -35.37 23.33 -7.62
CA GLU A 441 -35.06 24.25 -6.52
C GLU A 441 -34.07 23.68 -5.55
N ILE A 442 -34.13 22.36 -5.31
CA ILE A 442 -33.30 21.66 -4.33
C ILE A 442 -32.66 20.41 -4.95
N MET A 443 -31.56 19.98 -4.36
CA MET A 443 -30.82 18.77 -4.72
C MET A 443 -30.37 17.99 -3.50
N GLY A 444 -30.11 16.67 -3.69
CA GLY A 444 -29.52 15.80 -2.71
C GLY A 444 -28.61 14.77 -3.38
N PHE A 445 -27.49 14.45 -2.78
CA PHE A 445 -26.53 13.47 -3.29
C PHE A 445 -26.28 12.37 -2.29
N GLY A 446 -26.36 11.15 -2.74
CA GLY A 446 -26.09 9.94 -1.97
C GLY A 446 -24.96 9.11 -2.57
N ILE A 447 -24.26 8.35 -1.72
CA ILE A 447 -23.14 7.51 -2.13
C ILE A 447 -23.03 6.26 -1.28
N ALA A 448 -22.92 5.10 -1.94
CA ALA A 448 -22.59 3.81 -1.32
C ALA A 448 -21.34 3.22 -1.98
N ILE A 449 -20.41 2.67 -1.18
CA ILE A 449 -19.20 2.03 -1.68
C ILE A 449 -19.15 0.61 -1.10
N THR A 450 -19.11 -0.38 -1.98
CA THR A 450 -19.06 -1.80 -1.61
C THR A 450 -17.66 -2.25 -1.21
N GLY A 451 -17.55 -3.40 -0.55
CA GLY A 451 -16.26 -3.95 -0.12
C GLY A 451 -15.30 -4.24 -1.28
N ASP A 452 -15.84 -4.54 -2.46
CA ASP A 452 -15.09 -4.71 -3.72
C ASP A 452 -14.84 -3.38 -4.47
N LYS A 453 -15.03 -2.23 -3.77
CA LYS A 453 -14.74 -0.87 -4.24
C LYS A 453 -15.56 -0.40 -5.45
N ASN A 454 -16.76 -0.95 -5.65
CA ASN A 454 -17.73 -0.34 -6.54
C ASN A 454 -18.47 0.78 -5.78
N LEU A 455 -18.41 1.98 -6.34
CA LEU A 455 -19.16 3.15 -5.89
C LEU A 455 -20.46 3.21 -6.68
N TYR A 456 -21.58 3.42 -5.98
CA TYR A 456 -22.88 3.75 -6.54
C TYR A 456 -23.28 5.12 -6.01
N ALA A 457 -23.59 6.04 -6.89
CA ALA A 457 -24.02 7.38 -6.50
C ALA A 457 -25.33 7.75 -7.18
N THR A 458 -26.12 8.52 -6.45
CA THR A 458 -27.41 9.08 -6.90
C THR A 458 -27.41 10.57 -6.63
N HIS A 459 -27.85 11.37 -7.60
CA HIS A 459 -28.09 12.80 -7.45
C HIS A 459 -29.56 13.07 -7.73
N GLU A 460 -30.29 13.39 -6.69
CA GLU A 460 -31.72 13.69 -6.74
C GLU A 460 -31.98 15.18 -6.87
N PHE A 461 -32.98 15.53 -7.66
CA PHE A 461 -33.42 16.90 -7.91
C PHE A 461 -34.93 17.01 -7.70
N TYR A 462 -35.33 18.11 -7.09
CA TYR A 462 -36.76 18.39 -6.88
C TYR A 462 -37.04 19.89 -6.98
N GLY A 463 -38.23 20.20 -7.47
CA GLY A 463 -38.71 21.57 -7.53
C GLY A 463 -40.19 21.65 -7.86
N ARG A 464 -40.62 22.89 -7.95
CA ARG A 464 -42.01 23.22 -8.26
C ARG A 464 -42.02 24.40 -9.20
N TYR A 465 -42.87 24.37 -10.22
CA TYR A 465 -43.13 25.55 -11.03
C TYR A 465 -44.62 25.80 -11.13
N LYS A 466 -44.99 27.06 -11.33
CA LYS A 466 -46.35 27.48 -11.50
C LYS A 466 -46.74 27.17 -12.95
N GLU A 467 -47.94 26.54 -13.16
CA GLU A 467 -48.51 26.39 -14.47
C GLU A 467 -48.70 27.70 -15.20
#